data_41400a8dbc73a0c60bfc2b56d6bc8723
#
_entry.id   41400a8dbc73a0c60bfc2b56d6bc8723
#
_cell.length_a   1.000
_cell.length_b   1.000
_cell.length_c   1.000
_cell.angle_alpha   90.00
_cell.angle_beta   90.00
_cell.angle_gamma   90.00
#
_symmetry.space_group_name_H-M   'P 1'
#
loop_
_entity.id
_entity.type
_entity.pdbx_description
1 polymer ?
#
loop_
_entity_poly.entity_id
_entity_poly.type
_entity_poly.pdbx_seq_one_letter_code
_entity_poly.pdbx_strand_id
1 'polypeptide(L)'
;MFVGVASFAQETTTALPLPKVDQKYWQHESLEESGVYGVNTQKALQFLESKKRKPSQLIVGVLDSGVEITHPDLKDNIWTNTKEIAGNGIDDDKNGYVDDIHGWNFIGGKDGKNVDGDTLELTRLFVKYRDLFEKSKDAASNKTKFPKELEEYQKIKPEFENKLAEAKQNAAQYVQMNDIFSVAFPALIKEWGEKELNEKNMMSFKPVSKEAQQGMIIFGMVPKEAWEGKSMKDFLTEVGNEISEGTKYYKEQVEINLNTELDPRPIVGDNYADKSERFYGNNDVDGPDSMHGTHVSGIIAAKSGNGIGMDGIAGNGYVKIMSVRTVPNGDERDKDVANAIRYAADNGAKILNMSFGKAYSPDKQIVWDAFKYAEKKGLLLIKAAGNENVNIDDEIHFPTVYDDKGVEVSKNVITVGANTMDNDNLRASFSNFGKKSVDVFAPGNEIYSTVPNKDGEYKNESGTSMASPVVAGVAALVWAHYPKLTATDIKQILLESVNKNPALTDISVTGGVVDAYKAVQLAEKMYVAKKLK
;
A
#
# COMPACT_ATOMS: atom_id res chain seq x y z
N MET A 1 -3.14 -16.41 -34.74
CA MET A 1 -2.34 -15.20 -34.89
C MET A 1 -1.71 -14.98 -33.51
N PHE A 2 -0.48 -15.42 -33.33
CA PHE A 2 0.22 -15.31 -32.05
C PHE A 2 0.77 -13.89 -31.96
N VAL A 3 0.26 -13.10 -31.05
CA VAL A 3 0.85 -11.80 -30.70
C VAL A 3 1.83 -12.04 -29.57
N GLY A 4 3.04 -11.54 -29.76
CA GLY A 4 4.23 -11.89 -29.02
C GLY A 4 4.14 -11.63 -27.53
N VAL A 5 4.55 -12.65 -26.79
CA VAL A 5 5.13 -12.47 -25.48
C VAL A 5 6.36 -11.58 -25.67
N ALA A 6 6.34 -10.39 -25.08
CA ALA A 6 7.48 -9.50 -25.11
C ALA A 6 8.67 -10.23 -24.46
N SER A 7 9.64 -10.59 -25.29
CA SER A 7 10.92 -11.14 -24.87
C SER A 7 11.68 -10.04 -24.12
N PHE A 8 11.67 -10.10 -22.81
CA PHE A 8 12.74 -9.48 -22.02
C PHE A 8 13.96 -10.38 -22.10
N ALA A 9 14.75 -10.21 -23.16
CA ALA A 9 16.12 -10.66 -23.17
C ALA A 9 16.91 -9.75 -22.23
N GLN A 10 16.98 -10.12 -20.97
CA GLN A 10 17.92 -9.56 -20.01
C GLN A 10 19.30 -10.17 -20.30
N GLU A 11 20.28 -9.32 -20.56
CA GLU A 11 21.69 -9.72 -20.58
C GLU A 11 21.99 -10.40 -19.24
N THR A 12 22.49 -11.64 -19.30
CA THR A 12 22.92 -12.42 -18.14
C THR A 12 24.21 -11.81 -17.59
N THR A 13 24.07 -10.75 -16.77
CA THR A 13 25.06 -10.51 -15.74
C THR A 13 24.89 -11.62 -14.72
N THR A 14 25.95 -12.38 -14.44
CA THR A 14 26.01 -13.34 -13.36
C THR A 14 25.76 -12.59 -12.06
N ALA A 15 24.49 -12.55 -11.63
CA ALA A 15 24.12 -11.99 -10.34
C ALA A 15 24.90 -12.73 -9.25
N LEU A 16 25.55 -12.00 -8.37
CA LEU A 16 26.12 -12.56 -7.15
C LEU A 16 24.98 -13.26 -6.40
N PRO A 17 25.21 -14.44 -5.81
CA PRO A 17 24.17 -15.11 -5.07
C PRO A 17 23.68 -14.19 -3.96
N LEU A 18 22.34 -14.01 -3.89
CA LEU A 18 21.71 -13.27 -2.81
C LEU A 18 22.22 -13.79 -1.45
N PRO A 19 22.46 -12.91 -0.47
CA PRO A 19 22.86 -13.35 0.86
C PRO A 19 21.84 -14.37 1.40
N LYS A 20 22.29 -15.34 2.18
CA LYS A 20 21.42 -16.31 2.87
C LYS A 20 20.69 -15.60 4.02
N VAL A 21 19.69 -14.81 3.68
CA VAL A 21 18.82 -14.08 4.58
C VAL A 21 17.47 -14.79 4.60
N ASP A 22 16.84 -14.83 5.77
CA ASP A 22 15.46 -15.29 5.84
C ASP A 22 14.57 -14.27 5.13
N GLN A 23 13.98 -14.66 4.01
CA GLN A 23 13.12 -13.80 3.20
C GLN A 23 11.93 -13.21 3.98
N LYS A 24 11.48 -13.91 5.03
CA LYS A 24 10.39 -13.41 5.89
C LYS A 24 10.76 -12.19 6.72
N TYR A 25 12.08 -11.99 6.97
CA TYR A 25 12.56 -10.96 7.89
C TYR A 25 13.57 -10.01 7.27
N TRP A 26 13.75 -10.06 5.94
CA TRP A 26 14.77 -9.28 5.29
C TRP A 26 14.64 -7.77 5.52
N GLN A 27 13.42 -7.27 5.71
CA GLN A 27 13.18 -5.86 6.05
C GLN A 27 13.84 -5.43 7.37
N HIS A 28 14.13 -6.37 8.27
CA HIS A 28 14.80 -6.09 9.55
C HIS A 28 16.32 -6.15 9.48
N GLU A 29 16.87 -6.62 8.36
CA GLU A 29 18.29 -6.89 8.18
C GLU A 29 19.16 -5.63 8.28
N SER A 30 20.47 -5.87 8.51
CA SER A 30 21.50 -4.84 8.58
C SER A 30 22.38 -4.89 7.34
N LEU A 31 22.50 -3.77 6.62
CA LEU A 31 23.42 -3.66 5.49
C LEU A 31 24.86 -4.08 5.85
N GLU A 32 25.32 -3.75 7.06
CA GLU A 32 26.69 -4.05 7.52
C GLU A 32 26.91 -5.55 7.78
N GLU A 33 25.87 -6.31 8.18
CA GLU A 33 26.00 -7.72 8.59
C GLU A 33 25.59 -8.67 7.49
N SER A 34 24.46 -8.39 6.82
CA SER A 34 23.90 -9.27 5.78
C SER A 34 24.20 -8.80 4.34
N GLY A 35 24.63 -7.55 4.18
CA GLY A 35 24.77 -6.94 2.87
C GLY A 35 23.44 -6.49 2.23
N VAL A 36 22.30 -6.62 2.96
CA VAL A 36 20.96 -6.27 2.48
C VAL A 36 20.52 -4.92 3.05
N TYR A 37 19.90 -4.08 2.23
CA TYR A 37 19.34 -2.79 2.63
C TYR A 37 17.99 -2.95 3.36
N GLY A 38 17.98 -3.68 4.49
CA GLY A 38 16.92 -3.63 5.48
C GLY A 38 17.07 -2.43 6.41
N VAL A 39 16.22 -2.35 7.45
CA VAL A 39 16.20 -1.17 8.36
C VAL A 39 16.94 -1.37 9.67
N ASN A 40 17.64 -2.49 9.87
CA ASN A 40 18.53 -2.71 11.04
C ASN A 40 17.80 -2.60 12.40
N THR A 41 16.62 -3.22 12.51
CA THR A 41 15.74 -3.12 13.68
C THR A 41 16.40 -3.65 14.95
N GLN A 42 17.08 -4.80 14.86
CA GLN A 42 17.65 -5.45 16.04
C GLN A 42 18.73 -4.59 16.73
N LYS A 43 19.66 -4.01 15.94
CA LYS A 43 20.68 -3.11 16.51
C LYS A 43 20.07 -1.84 17.09
N ALA A 44 18.98 -1.34 16.49
CA ALA A 44 18.27 -0.20 17.04
C ALA A 44 17.71 -0.51 18.44
N LEU A 45 17.05 -1.66 18.62
CA LEU A 45 16.51 -2.10 19.91
C LEU A 45 17.62 -2.30 20.95
N GLN A 46 18.71 -2.97 20.59
CA GLN A 46 19.88 -3.14 21.47
C GLN A 46 20.50 -1.80 21.91
N PHE A 47 20.58 -0.84 20.99
CA PHE A 47 21.06 0.50 21.32
C PHE A 47 20.14 1.21 22.32
N LEU A 48 18.82 1.19 22.09
CA LEU A 48 17.84 1.79 23.00
C LEU A 48 17.88 1.17 24.39
N GLU A 49 18.03 -0.15 24.48
CA GLU A 49 18.22 -0.86 25.74
C GLU A 49 19.52 -0.42 26.44
N SER A 50 20.65 -0.34 25.72
CA SER A 50 21.93 0.13 26.25
C SER A 50 21.86 1.54 26.83
N LYS A 51 20.99 2.39 26.24
CA LYS A 51 20.72 3.76 26.72
C LYS A 51 19.65 3.81 27.81
N LYS A 52 19.06 2.66 28.17
CA LYS A 52 17.94 2.54 29.13
C LYS A 52 16.76 3.45 28.76
N ARG A 53 16.51 3.62 27.47
CA ARG A 53 15.35 4.38 26.97
C ARG A 53 14.11 3.54 27.12
N LYS A 54 13.12 4.03 27.87
CA LYS A 54 11.81 3.39 28.02
C LYS A 54 10.85 4.02 27.02
N PRO A 55 10.12 3.23 26.26
CA PRO A 55 9.15 3.76 25.32
C PRO A 55 7.92 4.32 26.04
N SER A 56 7.31 5.33 25.45
CA SER A 56 5.97 5.79 25.78
C SER A 56 4.99 5.20 24.77
N GLN A 57 3.74 5.01 25.15
CA GLN A 57 2.70 4.61 24.20
C GLN A 57 2.56 5.64 23.08
N LEU A 58 2.43 5.16 21.84
CA LEU A 58 2.31 5.97 20.65
C LEU A 58 1.22 5.38 19.73
N ILE A 59 0.39 6.25 19.16
CA ILE A 59 -0.66 5.86 18.23
C ILE A 59 -0.19 6.10 16.80
N VAL A 60 -0.25 5.08 15.97
CA VAL A 60 -0.09 5.14 14.51
C VAL A 60 -1.43 4.92 13.86
N GLY A 61 -1.94 5.91 13.15
CA GLY A 61 -3.10 5.75 12.29
C GLY A 61 -2.72 5.01 11.01
N VAL A 62 -3.54 4.06 10.60
CA VAL A 62 -3.47 3.39 9.30
C VAL A 62 -4.70 3.82 8.50
N LEU A 63 -4.47 4.72 7.54
CA LEU A 63 -5.48 5.20 6.61
C LEU A 63 -5.46 4.28 5.39
N ASP A 64 -6.44 3.35 5.33
CA ASP A 64 -6.37 2.22 4.40
C ASP A 64 -7.76 1.62 4.11
N SER A 65 -7.80 0.39 3.57
CA SER A 65 -9.02 -0.35 3.23
C SER A 65 -9.76 -0.93 4.45
N GLY A 66 -9.14 -0.93 5.62
CA GLY A 66 -9.61 -1.54 6.86
C GLY A 66 -8.52 -2.39 7.49
N VAL A 67 -8.72 -2.83 8.74
CA VAL A 67 -7.78 -3.68 9.49
C VAL A 67 -8.55 -4.75 10.24
N GLU A 68 -8.21 -6.04 10.08
CA GLU A 68 -8.74 -7.10 10.92
C GLU A 68 -8.21 -6.95 12.35
N ILE A 69 -8.96 -6.22 13.17
CA ILE A 69 -8.57 -5.89 14.56
C ILE A 69 -8.48 -7.11 15.48
N THR A 70 -9.02 -8.24 15.07
CA THR A 70 -9.02 -9.51 15.82
C THR A 70 -7.87 -10.43 15.43
N HIS A 71 -7.06 -10.05 14.42
CA HIS A 71 -5.94 -10.87 13.97
C HIS A 71 -5.02 -11.25 15.14
N PRO A 72 -4.64 -12.53 15.31
CA PRO A 72 -3.88 -13.01 16.48
C PRO A 72 -2.60 -12.22 16.76
N ASP A 73 -1.92 -11.78 15.70
CA ASP A 73 -0.64 -11.07 15.78
C ASP A 73 -0.78 -9.53 15.90
N LEU A 74 -2.01 -9.00 15.77
CA LEU A 74 -2.28 -7.55 15.83
C LEU A 74 -3.12 -7.12 17.03
N LYS A 75 -4.06 -7.94 17.48
CA LYS A 75 -5.12 -7.58 18.45
C LYS A 75 -4.61 -6.89 19.72
N ASP A 76 -3.44 -7.28 20.21
CA ASP A 76 -2.85 -6.69 21.42
C ASP A 76 -2.26 -5.29 21.16
N ASN A 77 -2.03 -4.95 19.89
CA ASN A 77 -1.45 -3.68 19.45
C ASN A 77 -2.48 -2.78 18.73
N ILE A 78 -3.77 -3.14 18.77
CA ILE A 78 -4.85 -2.28 18.28
C ILE A 78 -5.12 -1.16 19.30
N TRP A 79 -5.32 0.06 18.79
CA TRP A 79 -5.73 1.21 19.59
C TRP A 79 -7.15 1.04 20.10
N THR A 80 -7.39 1.53 21.31
CA THR A 80 -8.73 1.58 21.90
C THR A 80 -9.00 2.98 22.42
N ASN A 81 -10.09 3.59 21.96
CA ASN A 81 -10.60 4.83 22.52
C ASN A 81 -11.22 4.53 23.89
N THR A 82 -10.44 4.75 24.94
CA THR A 82 -10.87 4.46 26.33
C THR A 82 -11.91 5.43 26.88
N LYS A 83 -12.29 6.44 26.10
CA LYS A 83 -13.35 7.40 26.48
C LYS A 83 -14.71 6.96 25.99
N GLU A 84 -14.77 6.00 25.07
CA GLU A 84 -15.97 5.39 24.54
C GLU A 84 -16.36 4.14 25.34
N ILE A 85 -17.68 3.89 25.46
CA ILE A 85 -18.26 2.67 26.03
C ILE A 85 -18.79 1.82 24.87
N ALA A 86 -18.09 0.75 24.54
CA ALA A 86 -18.36 -0.06 23.37
C ALA A 86 -19.83 -0.52 23.24
N GLY A 87 -20.43 -0.26 22.10
CA GLY A 87 -21.74 -0.79 21.69
C GLY A 87 -22.94 -0.17 22.41
N ASN A 88 -22.77 1.00 23.04
CA ASN A 88 -23.89 1.69 23.69
C ASN A 88 -24.67 2.63 22.74
N GLY A 89 -24.16 2.88 21.51
CA GLY A 89 -24.77 3.75 20.50
C GLY A 89 -24.68 5.24 20.82
N ILE A 90 -23.78 5.64 21.72
CA ILE A 90 -23.59 7.01 22.17
C ILE A 90 -22.15 7.45 21.85
N ASP A 91 -21.96 8.65 21.40
CA ASP A 91 -20.67 9.34 21.31
C ASP A 91 -20.35 9.89 22.73
N ASP A 92 -19.66 9.05 23.54
CA ASP A 92 -19.41 9.35 24.96
C ASP A 92 -18.38 10.46 25.14
N ASP A 93 -17.38 10.56 24.24
CA ASP A 93 -16.35 11.59 24.30
C ASP A 93 -16.69 12.86 23.51
N LYS A 94 -17.82 12.86 22.81
CA LYS A 94 -18.40 13.98 22.07
C LYS A 94 -17.48 14.52 20.96
N ASN A 95 -16.76 13.59 20.32
CA ASN A 95 -15.87 13.90 19.20
C ASN A 95 -16.60 13.92 17.85
N GLY A 96 -17.87 13.50 17.80
CA GLY A 96 -18.74 13.44 16.62
C GLY A 96 -18.82 12.05 15.97
N TYR A 97 -18.21 11.02 16.58
CA TYR A 97 -18.13 9.67 16.05
C TYR A 97 -18.60 8.66 17.10
N VAL A 98 -19.75 8.03 16.84
CA VAL A 98 -20.41 7.12 17.80
C VAL A 98 -19.69 5.78 17.89
N ASP A 99 -19.33 5.35 19.09
CA ASP A 99 -18.66 4.06 19.35
C ASP A 99 -17.36 3.89 18.52
N ASP A 100 -16.54 4.91 18.35
CA ASP A 100 -15.28 4.85 17.59
C ASP A 100 -14.13 4.19 18.36
N ILE A 101 -14.39 2.96 18.83
CA ILE A 101 -13.55 2.21 19.77
C ILE A 101 -12.15 1.95 19.23
N HIS A 102 -12.02 1.58 17.95
CA HIS A 102 -10.74 1.21 17.33
C HIS A 102 -10.34 2.09 16.15
N GLY A 103 -11.13 3.13 15.89
CA GLY A 103 -10.98 4.02 14.75
C GLY A 103 -12.31 4.34 14.09
N TRP A 104 -12.29 4.70 12.81
CA TRP A 104 -13.49 5.12 12.09
C TRP A 104 -13.47 4.73 10.61
N ASN A 105 -14.64 4.49 10.05
CA ASN A 105 -14.85 4.14 8.66
C ASN A 105 -15.60 5.27 7.92
N PHE A 106 -14.89 6.01 7.08
CA PHE A 106 -15.43 7.12 6.28
C PHE A 106 -16.14 6.68 5.00
N ILE A 107 -16.08 5.40 4.65
CA ILE A 107 -16.78 4.81 3.50
C ILE A 107 -17.82 3.78 3.92
N GLY A 108 -18.32 3.92 5.15
CA GLY A 108 -19.45 3.17 5.69
C GLY A 108 -20.70 4.03 5.80
N GLY A 109 -21.86 3.39 5.81
CA GLY A 109 -23.15 4.00 6.04
C GLY A 109 -23.63 3.83 7.49
N LYS A 110 -24.48 4.74 7.97
CA LYS A 110 -25.08 4.66 9.30
C LYS A 110 -25.99 3.42 9.50
N ASP A 111 -26.38 2.77 8.41
CA ASP A 111 -27.14 1.52 8.40
C ASP A 111 -26.25 0.26 8.52
N GLY A 112 -24.95 0.44 8.71
CA GLY A 112 -23.97 -0.63 8.83
C GLY A 112 -23.47 -1.20 7.50
N LYS A 113 -23.96 -0.71 6.35
CA LYS A 113 -23.41 -1.10 5.05
C LYS A 113 -22.09 -0.40 4.80
N ASN A 114 -21.26 -1.03 3.98
CA ASN A 114 -19.95 -0.51 3.64
C ASN A 114 -19.75 -0.45 2.12
N VAL A 115 -19.04 0.56 1.66
CA VAL A 115 -18.51 0.57 0.29
C VAL A 115 -17.38 -0.45 0.23
N ASP A 116 -17.47 -1.37 -0.72
CA ASP A 116 -16.41 -2.34 -1.03
C ASP A 116 -15.58 -1.83 -2.20
N GLY A 117 -16.20 -1.67 -3.39
CA GLY A 117 -15.56 -1.12 -4.57
C GLY A 117 -16.07 0.28 -4.93
N ASP A 118 -15.20 1.12 -5.48
CA ASP A 118 -15.54 2.41 -6.09
C ASP A 118 -14.81 2.57 -7.43
N THR A 119 -15.25 3.52 -8.22
CA THR A 119 -14.63 3.84 -9.51
C THR A 119 -13.32 4.60 -9.33
N LEU A 120 -12.43 4.52 -10.34
CA LEU A 120 -11.29 5.42 -10.41
C LEU A 120 -11.76 6.88 -10.51
N GLU A 121 -10.95 7.81 -10.03
CA GLU A 121 -11.23 9.24 -10.20
C GLU A 121 -11.31 9.64 -11.68
N LEU A 122 -10.49 9.01 -12.52
CA LEU A 122 -10.58 9.13 -13.98
C LEU A 122 -12.00 8.83 -14.49
N THR A 123 -12.63 7.75 -14.00
CA THR A 123 -13.99 7.37 -14.37
C THR A 123 -15.01 8.40 -13.89
N ARG A 124 -14.89 8.86 -12.64
CA ARG A 124 -15.77 9.90 -12.07
C ARG A 124 -15.70 11.21 -12.85
N LEU A 125 -14.49 11.63 -13.21
CA LEU A 125 -14.27 12.83 -14.03
C LEU A 125 -14.78 12.65 -15.46
N PHE A 126 -14.55 11.49 -16.07
CA PHE A 126 -15.11 11.17 -17.39
C PHE A 126 -16.64 11.27 -17.39
N VAL A 127 -17.31 10.63 -16.42
CA VAL A 127 -18.77 10.68 -16.28
C VAL A 127 -19.26 12.12 -16.11
N LYS A 128 -18.67 12.88 -15.18
CA LYS A 128 -19.00 14.27 -14.92
C LYS A 128 -18.92 15.13 -16.18
N TYR A 129 -17.85 15.03 -16.93
CA TYR A 129 -17.64 15.86 -18.13
C TYR A 129 -18.43 15.36 -19.34
N ARG A 130 -18.60 14.03 -19.52
CA ARG A 130 -19.51 13.46 -20.51
C ARG A 130 -20.91 13.98 -20.32
N ASP A 131 -21.39 13.99 -19.09
CA ASP A 131 -22.75 14.43 -18.80
C ASP A 131 -22.89 15.95 -19.00
N LEU A 132 -21.84 16.74 -18.72
CA LEU A 132 -21.82 18.19 -18.93
C LEU A 132 -21.78 18.56 -20.44
N PHE A 133 -20.96 17.88 -21.25
CA PHE A 133 -20.62 18.28 -22.61
C PHE A 133 -21.29 17.45 -23.71
N GLU A 134 -21.85 16.28 -23.38
CA GLU A 134 -22.47 15.39 -24.37
C GLU A 134 -23.94 15.07 -24.05
N LYS A 135 -24.29 14.79 -22.78
CA LYS A 135 -25.66 14.40 -22.40
C LYS A 135 -26.54 15.54 -21.95
N SER A 136 -25.98 16.68 -21.54
CA SER A 136 -26.73 17.85 -21.10
C SER A 136 -27.55 18.45 -22.25
N LYS A 137 -28.75 18.95 -21.94
CA LYS A 137 -29.55 19.77 -22.89
C LYS A 137 -28.81 21.02 -23.38
N ASP A 138 -27.90 21.51 -22.55
CA ASP A 138 -27.09 22.71 -22.78
C ASP A 138 -25.67 22.37 -23.27
N ALA A 139 -25.41 21.13 -23.72
CA ALA A 139 -24.08 20.65 -24.06
C ALA A 139 -23.30 21.58 -25.02
N ALA A 140 -23.99 22.13 -26.04
CA ALA A 140 -23.37 23.05 -26.99
C ALA A 140 -22.93 24.38 -26.31
N SER A 141 -23.76 24.97 -25.46
CA SER A 141 -23.45 26.21 -24.73
C SER A 141 -22.45 25.99 -23.61
N ASN A 142 -22.44 24.80 -22.98
CA ASN A 142 -21.50 24.43 -21.92
C ASN A 142 -20.06 24.44 -22.43
N LYS A 143 -19.81 24.06 -23.69
CA LYS A 143 -18.46 24.10 -24.29
C LYS A 143 -17.85 25.51 -24.32
N THR A 144 -18.69 26.53 -24.45
CA THR A 144 -18.24 27.94 -24.39
C THR A 144 -18.21 28.47 -22.96
N LYS A 145 -19.13 27.99 -22.11
CA LYS A 145 -19.28 28.46 -20.73
C LYS A 145 -18.18 27.90 -19.80
N PHE A 146 -17.70 26.68 -20.05
CA PHE A 146 -16.75 25.95 -19.23
C PHE A 146 -15.50 25.53 -20.05
N PRO A 147 -14.70 26.48 -20.55
CA PRO A 147 -13.60 26.17 -21.47
C PRO A 147 -12.46 25.37 -20.82
N LYS A 148 -12.20 25.57 -19.52
CA LYS A 148 -11.16 24.82 -18.78
C LYS A 148 -11.56 23.36 -18.58
N GLU A 149 -12.79 23.13 -18.18
CA GLU A 149 -13.36 21.81 -18.00
C GLU A 149 -13.46 21.05 -19.35
N LEU A 150 -13.68 21.78 -20.45
CA LEU A 150 -13.65 21.20 -21.79
C LEU A 150 -12.24 20.74 -22.20
N GLU A 151 -11.22 21.57 -21.89
CA GLU A 151 -9.82 21.18 -22.14
C GLU A 151 -9.43 19.94 -21.34
N GLU A 152 -9.85 19.88 -20.08
CA GLU A 152 -9.63 18.73 -19.22
C GLU A 152 -10.36 17.49 -19.75
N TYR A 153 -11.61 17.63 -20.16
CA TYR A 153 -12.38 16.54 -20.79
C TYR A 153 -11.72 15.97 -22.05
N GLN A 154 -11.12 16.85 -22.87
CA GLN A 154 -10.41 16.42 -24.10
C GLN A 154 -9.18 15.55 -23.81
N LYS A 155 -8.59 15.69 -22.61
CA LYS A 155 -7.48 14.84 -22.13
C LYS A 155 -8.02 13.54 -21.49
N ILE A 156 -9.01 13.67 -20.61
CA ILE A 156 -9.58 12.55 -19.85
C ILE A 156 -10.30 11.53 -20.74
N LYS A 157 -11.07 12.00 -21.74
CA LYS A 157 -11.88 11.11 -22.58
C LYS A 157 -11.06 10.03 -23.30
N PRO A 158 -10.02 10.37 -24.08
CA PRO A 158 -9.23 9.34 -24.76
C PRO A 158 -8.46 8.46 -23.75
N GLU A 159 -8.00 8.99 -22.62
CA GLU A 159 -7.32 8.21 -21.59
C GLU A 159 -8.28 7.16 -21.01
N PHE A 160 -9.49 7.56 -20.61
CA PHE A 160 -10.51 6.65 -20.11
C PHE A 160 -10.89 5.58 -21.13
N GLU A 161 -11.16 5.99 -22.39
CA GLU A 161 -11.56 5.07 -23.45
C GLU A 161 -10.46 4.03 -23.74
N ASN A 162 -9.21 4.44 -23.77
CA ASN A 162 -8.06 3.55 -23.96
C ASN A 162 -7.91 2.58 -22.78
N LYS A 163 -7.95 3.09 -21.54
CA LYS A 163 -7.81 2.27 -20.34
C LYS A 163 -8.94 1.24 -20.22
N LEU A 164 -10.17 1.63 -20.57
CA LEU A 164 -11.31 0.70 -20.60
C LEU A 164 -11.17 -0.37 -21.70
N ALA A 165 -10.66 0.02 -22.87
CA ALA A 165 -10.43 -0.94 -23.96
C ALA A 165 -9.35 -1.97 -23.59
N GLU A 166 -8.25 -1.51 -23.01
CA GLU A 166 -7.18 -2.34 -22.46
C GLU A 166 -7.68 -3.29 -21.36
N ALA A 167 -8.40 -2.76 -20.39
CA ALA A 167 -8.95 -3.56 -19.29
C ALA A 167 -9.89 -4.65 -19.81
N LYS A 168 -10.76 -4.35 -20.77
CA LYS A 168 -11.63 -5.34 -21.41
C LYS A 168 -10.87 -6.42 -22.18
N GLN A 169 -9.82 -6.04 -22.90
CA GLN A 169 -8.98 -6.98 -23.61
C GLN A 169 -8.26 -7.92 -22.64
N ASN A 170 -7.65 -7.37 -21.59
CA ASN A 170 -6.95 -8.15 -20.58
C ASN A 170 -7.91 -9.06 -19.81
N ALA A 171 -9.08 -8.56 -19.40
CA ALA A 171 -10.10 -9.37 -18.74
C ALA A 171 -10.50 -10.58 -19.59
N ALA A 172 -10.77 -10.37 -20.89
CA ALA A 172 -11.12 -11.46 -21.79
C ALA A 172 -9.98 -12.48 -21.93
N GLN A 173 -8.73 -12.01 -22.02
CA GLN A 173 -7.57 -12.88 -22.12
C GLN A 173 -7.36 -13.70 -20.83
N TYR A 174 -7.42 -13.08 -19.66
CA TYR A 174 -7.23 -13.76 -18.37
C TYR A 174 -8.38 -14.75 -18.08
N VAL A 175 -9.62 -14.41 -18.42
CA VAL A 175 -10.74 -15.36 -18.33
C VAL A 175 -10.48 -16.58 -19.19
N GLN A 176 -10.06 -16.40 -20.45
CA GLN A 176 -9.74 -17.51 -21.33
C GLN A 176 -8.57 -18.37 -20.81
N MET A 177 -7.53 -17.74 -20.26
CA MET A 177 -6.42 -18.45 -19.64
C MET A 177 -6.89 -19.23 -18.41
N ASN A 178 -7.65 -18.61 -17.53
CA ASN A 178 -8.17 -19.25 -16.33
C ASN A 178 -9.07 -20.46 -16.65
N ASP A 179 -9.94 -20.35 -17.66
CA ASP A 179 -10.79 -21.45 -18.12
C ASP A 179 -9.97 -22.66 -18.61
N ILE A 180 -8.86 -22.39 -19.30
CA ILE A 180 -7.95 -23.44 -19.78
C ILE A 180 -7.16 -24.04 -18.60
N PHE A 181 -6.55 -23.22 -17.78
CA PHE A 181 -5.62 -23.67 -16.75
C PHE A 181 -6.31 -24.32 -15.56
N SER A 182 -7.50 -23.88 -15.22
CA SER A 182 -8.32 -24.50 -14.16
C SER A 182 -8.67 -25.98 -14.43
N VAL A 183 -8.61 -26.41 -15.69
CA VAL A 183 -8.86 -27.80 -16.09
C VAL A 183 -7.54 -28.53 -16.41
N ALA A 184 -6.64 -27.88 -17.15
CA ALA A 184 -5.44 -28.49 -17.67
C ALA A 184 -4.39 -28.79 -16.56
N PHE A 185 -4.19 -27.87 -15.64
CA PHE A 185 -3.18 -28.01 -14.59
C PHE A 185 -3.54 -29.08 -13.55
N PRO A 186 -4.75 -29.14 -12.98
CA PRO A 186 -5.13 -30.24 -12.09
C PRO A 186 -5.02 -31.62 -12.74
N ALA A 187 -5.39 -31.73 -14.04
CA ALA A 187 -5.24 -32.97 -14.78
C ALA A 187 -3.77 -33.37 -14.95
N LEU A 188 -2.91 -32.40 -15.28
CA LEU A 188 -1.46 -32.65 -15.40
C LEU A 188 -0.83 -33.03 -14.06
N ILE A 189 -1.14 -32.32 -12.97
CA ILE A 189 -0.66 -32.63 -11.61
C ILE A 189 -1.06 -34.07 -11.24
N LYS A 190 -2.31 -34.44 -11.46
CA LYS A 190 -2.83 -35.77 -11.15
C LYS A 190 -2.10 -36.88 -11.91
N GLU A 191 -1.84 -36.70 -13.19
CA GLU A 191 -1.15 -37.73 -14.01
C GLU A 191 0.36 -37.73 -13.79
N TRP A 192 0.96 -36.58 -13.49
CA TRP A 192 2.38 -36.48 -13.13
C TRP A 192 2.68 -37.24 -11.83
N GLY A 193 1.81 -37.08 -10.82
CA GLY A 193 2.00 -37.72 -9.50
C GLY A 193 3.22 -37.17 -8.77
N GLU A 194 3.87 -38.04 -7.99
CA GLU A 194 5.02 -37.70 -7.15
C GLU A 194 6.38 -37.76 -7.89
N LYS A 195 6.37 -37.70 -9.22
CA LYS A 195 7.62 -37.70 -9.99
C LYS A 195 8.37 -36.39 -9.75
N GLU A 196 9.70 -36.53 -9.57
CA GLU A 196 10.58 -35.38 -9.51
C GLU A 196 10.48 -34.54 -10.79
N LEU A 197 10.36 -33.22 -10.67
CA LEU A 197 10.33 -32.31 -11.80
C LEU A 197 11.76 -32.06 -12.28
N ASN A 198 12.13 -32.75 -13.36
CA ASN A 198 13.39 -32.59 -14.05
C ASN A 198 13.25 -32.92 -15.54
N GLU A 199 14.21 -32.49 -16.34
CA GLU A 199 14.19 -32.67 -17.80
C GLU A 199 14.01 -34.13 -18.23
N LYS A 200 14.65 -35.09 -17.55
CA LYS A 200 14.56 -36.52 -17.88
C LYS A 200 13.13 -37.05 -17.73
N ASN A 201 12.49 -36.73 -16.62
CA ASN A 201 11.12 -37.14 -16.35
C ASN A 201 10.15 -36.43 -17.30
N MET A 202 10.37 -35.14 -17.60
CA MET A 202 9.56 -34.38 -18.57
C MET A 202 9.62 -35.01 -19.97
N MET A 203 10.81 -35.36 -20.47
CA MET A 203 10.97 -35.95 -21.80
C MET A 203 10.34 -37.35 -21.90
N SER A 204 10.28 -38.08 -20.81
CA SER A 204 9.71 -39.43 -20.78
C SER A 204 8.22 -39.48 -20.45
N PHE A 205 7.66 -38.39 -19.90
CA PHE A 205 6.26 -38.34 -19.50
C PHE A 205 5.34 -38.24 -20.72
N LYS A 206 4.31 -39.07 -20.73
CA LYS A 206 3.28 -39.08 -21.78
C LYS A 206 1.91 -38.95 -21.10
N PRO A 207 1.35 -37.76 -21.04
CA PRO A 207 0.01 -37.56 -20.48
C PRO A 207 -1.06 -38.27 -21.32
N VAL A 208 -2.06 -38.83 -20.65
CA VAL A 208 -3.12 -39.64 -21.28
C VAL A 208 -4.34 -38.82 -21.62
N SER A 209 -4.83 -38.03 -20.68
CA SER A 209 -6.01 -37.16 -20.91
C SER A 209 -5.66 -35.98 -21.82
N LYS A 210 -6.67 -35.48 -22.55
CA LYS A 210 -6.49 -34.29 -23.41
C LYS A 210 -6.10 -33.06 -22.57
N GLU A 211 -6.69 -32.94 -21.41
CA GLU A 211 -6.47 -31.87 -20.47
C GLU A 211 -5.01 -31.89 -19.96
N ALA A 212 -4.51 -33.05 -19.55
CA ALA A 212 -3.11 -33.19 -19.14
C ALA A 212 -2.12 -32.98 -20.28
N GLN A 213 -2.48 -33.40 -21.52
CA GLN A 213 -1.69 -33.12 -22.73
C GLN A 213 -1.61 -31.60 -22.98
N GLN A 214 -2.74 -30.90 -22.87
CA GLN A 214 -2.77 -29.44 -22.98
C GLN A 214 -1.95 -28.74 -21.89
N GLY A 215 -2.08 -29.20 -20.64
CA GLY A 215 -1.28 -28.70 -19.53
C GLY A 215 0.22 -28.90 -19.77
N MET A 216 0.64 -30.06 -20.30
CA MET A 216 2.05 -30.34 -20.62
C MET A 216 2.59 -29.47 -21.76
N ILE A 217 1.76 -29.17 -22.78
CA ILE A 217 2.15 -28.26 -23.86
C ILE A 217 2.41 -26.85 -23.29
N ILE A 218 1.52 -26.36 -22.44
CA ILE A 218 1.64 -25.03 -21.81
C ILE A 218 2.87 -25.00 -20.90
N PHE A 219 3.04 -26.01 -20.02
CA PHE A 219 4.18 -26.14 -19.16
C PHE A 219 5.51 -26.19 -19.94
N GLY A 220 5.54 -26.88 -21.09
CA GLY A 220 6.72 -26.96 -21.95
C GLY A 220 7.18 -25.61 -22.57
N MET A 221 6.35 -24.57 -22.49
CA MET A 221 6.70 -23.20 -22.91
C MET A 221 7.35 -22.38 -21.78
N VAL A 222 7.36 -22.91 -20.55
CA VAL A 222 7.91 -22.23 -19.38
C VAL A 222 9.42 -22.46 -19.32
N PRO A 223 10.24 -21.40 -19.15
CA PRO A 223 11.68 -21.52 -18.98
C PRO A 223 12.02 -22.35 -17.74
N LYS A 224 13.13 -23.11 -17.82
CA LYS A 224 13.57 -24.00 -16.74
C LYS A 224 13.79 -23.26 -15.43
N GLU A 225 14.34 -22.07 -15.51
CA GLU A 225 14.67 -21.21 -14.36
C GLU A 225 13.46 -20.89 -13.50
N ALA A 226 12.25 -20.87 -14.08
CA ALA A 226 11.01 -20.54 -13.37
C ALA A 226 10.51 -21.68 -12.46
N TRP A 227 10.83 -22.94 -12.79
CA TRP A 227 10.37 -24.11 -12.06
C TRP A 227 11.49 -24.94 -11.40
N GLU A 228 12.77 -24.58 -11.62
CA GLU A 228 13.91 -25.30 -11.03
C GLU A 228 13.84 -25.31 -9.50
N GLY A 229 13.96 -26.49 -8.90
CA GLY A 229 13.86 -26.67 -7.44
C GLY A 229 12.44 -26.78 -6.88
N LYS A 230 11.40 -26.64 -7.73
CA LYS A 230 9.99 -26.80 -7.33
C LYS A 230 9.45 -28.19 -7.70
N SER A 231 8.37 -28.63 -7.04
CA SER A 231 7.59 -29.76 -7.55
C SER A 231 6.64 -29.27 -8.67
N MET A 232 6.22 -30.20 -9.56
CA MET A 232 5.21 -29.91 -10.58
C MET A 232 3.93 -29.34 -9.95
N LYS A 233 3.51 -29.91 -8.84
CA LYS A 233 2.30 -29.48 -8.11
C LYS A 233 2.46 -28.05 -7.59
N ASP A 234 3.54 -27.76 -6.89
CA ASP A 234 3.73 -26.44 -6.27
C ASP A 234 3.81 -25.36 -7.36
N PHE A 235 4.62 -25.59 -8.39
CA PHE A 235 4.75 -24.65 -9.50
C PHE A 235 3.43 -24.37 -10.22
N LEU A 236 2.68 -25.42 -10.63
CA LEU A 236 1.43 -25.23 -11.36
C LEU A 236 0.30 -24.65 -10.47
N THR A 237 0.35 -24.91 -9.16
CA THR A 237 -0.58 -24.29 -8.21
C THR A 237 -0.29 -22.79 -8.08
N GLU A 238 0.98 -22.42 -7.95
CA GLU A 238 1.43 -21.03 -7.92
C GLU A 238 0.97 -20.26 -9.17
N VAL A 239 1.30 -20.78 -10.35
CA VAL A 239 0.87 -20.17 -11.63
C VAL A 239 -0.65 -20.10 -11.77
N GLY A 240 -1.37 -21.14 -11.35
CA GLY A 240 -2.83 -21.16 -11.34
C GLY A 240 -3.44 -20.06 -10.45
N ASN A 241 -2.85 -19.85 -9.29
CA ASN A 241 -3.27 -18.77 -8.37
C ASN A 241 -3.01 -17.39 -8.98
N GLU A 242 -1.84 -17.15 -9.56
CA GLU A 242 -1.52 -15.87 -10.24
C GLU A 242 -2.50 -15.56 -11.38
N ILE A 243 -2.88 -16.57 -12.18
CA ILE A 243 -3.86 -16.40 -13.26
C ILE A 243 -5.25 -16.10 -12.69
N SER A 244 -5.63 -16.76 -11.61
CA SER A 244 -6.91 -16.52 -10.93
C SER A 244 -6.98 -15.11 -10.35
N GLU A 245 -5.93 -14.67 -9.67
CA GLU A 245 -5.79 -13.31 -9.12
C GLU A 245 -5.81 -12.26 -10.25
N GLY A 246 -5.05 -12.48 -11.31
CA GLY A 246 -5.07 -11.60 -12.50
C GLY A 246 -6.46 -11.54 -13.16
N THR A 247 -7.17 -12.67 -13.21
CA THR A 247 -8.55 -12.72 -13.72
C THR A 247 -9.49 -11.88 -12.86
N LYS A 248 -9.39 -12.00 -11.53
CA LYS A 248 -10.16 -11.19 -10.59
C LYS A 248 -9.85 -9.71 -10.80
N TYR A 249 -8.57 -9.35 -10.79
CA TYR A 249 -8.12 -7.97 -10.95
C TYR A 249 -8.66 -7.31 -12.22
N TYR A 250 -8.51 -7.94 -13.40
CA TYR A 250 -8.98 -7.33 -14.65
C TYR A 250 -10.52 -7.31 -14.80
N LYS A 251 -11.24 -8.27 -14.19
CA LYS A 251 -12.69 -8.18 -14.08
C LYS A 251 -13.10 -6.98 -13.22
N GLU A 252 -12.51 -6.79 -12.08
CA GLU A 252 -12.79 -5.67 -11.19
C GLU A 252 -12.46 -4.32 -11.84
N GLN A 253 -11.38 -4.25 -12.65
CA GLN A 253 -11.09 -3.06 -13.46
C GLN A 253 -12.26 -2.69 -14.38
N VAL A 254 -12.94 -3.67 -15.00
CA VAL A 254 -14.06 -3.41 -15.92
C VAL A 254 -15.38 -3.21 -15.17
N GLU A 255 -15.67 -4.05 -14.19
CA GLU A 255 -16.96 -4.13 -13.51
C GLU A 255 -17.13 -3.08 -12.40
N ILE A 256 -16.02 -2.62 -11.82
CA ILE A 256 -15.98 -1.66 -10.71
C ILE A 256 -15.27 -0.38 -11.14
N ASN A 257 -13.97 -0.43 -11.36
CA ASN A 257 -13.12 0.75 -11.42
C ASN A 257 -13.41 1.64 -12.64
N LEU A 258 -13.70 1.04 -13.81
CA LEU A 258 -14.00 1.74 -15.06
C LEU A 258 -15.50 1.67 -15.44
N ASN A 259 -16.36 1.33 -14.49
CA ASN A 259 -17.80 1.22 -14.70
C ASN A 259 -18.48 2.59 -14.56
N THR A 260 -18.92 3.19 -15.66
CA THR A 260 -19.57 4.51 -15.69
C THR A 260 -20.96 4.57 -15.07
N GLU A 261 -21.55 3.41 -14.73
CA GLU A 261 -22.88 3.31 -14.13
C GLU A 261 -22.83 3.01 -12.63
N LEU A 262 -21.61 2.77 -12.07
CA LEU A 262 -21.42 2.50 -10.66
C LEU A 262 -21.23 3.81 -9.88
N ASP A 263 -22.07 4.05 -8.89
CA ASP A 263 -21.88 5.06 -7.86
C ASP A 263 -22.22 4.46 -6.48
N PRO A 264 -21.23 4.05 -5.68
CA PRO A 264 -21.46 3.50 -4.36
C PRO A 264 -21.71 4.57 -3.27
N ARG A 265 -21.55 5.85 -3.59
CA ARG A 265 -21.64 6.94 -2.59
C ARG A 265 -22.95 6.98 -1.81
N PRO A 266 -24.12 6.63 -2.36
CA PRO A 266 -25.36 6.56 -1.59
C PRO A 266 -25.31 5.62 -0.37
N ILE A 267 -24.39 4.63 -0.33
CA ILE A 267 -24.17 3.75 0.82
C ILE A 267 -23.69 4.57 2.03
N VAL A 268 -22.80 5.51 1.81
CA VAL A 268 -22.25 6.38 2.88
C VAL A 268 -23.30 7.32 3.44
N GLY A 269 -24.19 7.83 2.56
CA GLY A 269 -25.34 8.65 2.94
C GLY A 269 -24.98 10.06 3.42
N ASP A 270 -23.79 10.55 3.10
CA ASP A 270 -23.34 11.91 3.34
C ASP A 270 -23.78 12.89 2.22
N ASN A 271 -23.67 14.18 2.48
CA ASN A 271 -23.75 15.18 1.43
C ASN A 271 -22.37 15.37 0.77
N TYR A 272 -22.07 14.55 -0.25
CA TYR A 272 -20.76 14.57 -0.90
C TYR A 272 -20.39 15.92 -1.52
N ALA A 273 -21.37 16.74 -1.90
CA ALA A 273 -21.15 18.09 -2.44
C ALA A 273 -20.66 19.08 -1.35
N ASP A 274 -21.07 18.87 -0.10
CA ASP A 274 -20.59 19.67 1.02
C ASP A 274 -19.22 19.15 1.51
N LYS A 275 -18.17 19.83 1.07
CA LYS A 275 -16.79 19.48 1.45
C LYS A 275 -16.44 19.86 2.90
N SER A 276 -17.33 20.57 3.60
CA SER A 276 -17.18 20.93 5.01
C SER A 276 -17.78 19.91 5.98
N GLU A 277 -18.66 19.02 5.51
CA GLU A 277 -19.25 17.96 6.30
C GLU A 277 -18.20 16.96 6.77
N ARG A 278 -18.14 16.70 8.08
CA ARG A 278 -17.12 15.87 8.72
C ARG A 278 -17.65 14.58 9.36
N PHE A 279 -18.89 14.60 9.84
CA PHE A 279 -19.45 13.57 10.74
C PHE A 279 -20.40 12.64 9.98
N TYR A 280 -19.82 11.67 9.30
CA TYR A 280 -20.50 10.60 8.58
C TYR A 280 -19.66 9.31 8.66
N GLY A 281 -20.21 8.21 8.20
CA GLY A 281 -19.53 6.92 8.28
C GLY A 281 -20.10 6.04 9.41
N ASN A 282 -19.35 5.02 9.77
CA ASN A 282 -19.65 4.09 10.85
C ASN A 282 -18.37 3.60 11.54
N ASN A 283 -18.51 2.77 12.57
CA ASN A 283 -17.41 2.23 13.38
C ASN A 283 -16.91 0.85 12.94
N ASP A 284 -17.32 0.35 11.78
CA ASP A 284 -16.79 -0.89 11.19
C ASP A 284 -15.43 -0.62 10.52
N VAL A 285 -14.36 -0.78 11.29
CA VAL A 285 -12.99 -0.49 10.88
C VAL A 285 -12.30 -1.65 10.15
N ASP A 286 -12.94 -2.80 10.10
CA ASP A 286 -12.50 -3.97 9.32
C ASP A 286 -13.02 -3.86 7.87
N GLY A 287 -14.34 -3.74 7.72
CA GLY A 287 -14.98 -3.62 6.41
C GLY A 287 -14.99 -4.92 5.60
N PRO A 288 -15.43 -4.87 4.32
CA PRO A 288 -15.55 -6.04 3.46
C PRO A 288 -14.21 -6.65 3.05
N ASP A 289 -13.21 -5.80 2.80
CA ASP A 289 -11.85 -6.20 2.42
C ASP A 289 -10.82 -5.39 3.21
N SER A 290 -10.25 -6.03 4.23
CA SER A 290 -9.20 -5.45 5.09
C SER A 290 -7.81 -6.02 4.79
N MET A 291 -7.61 -6.72 3.68
CA MET A 291 -6.36 -7.42 3.40
C MET A 291 -5.18 -6.45 3.40
N HIS A 292 -5.26 -5.38 2.62
CA HIS A 292 -4.17 -4.44 2.45
C HIS A 292 -3.84 -3.69 3.76
N GLY A 293 -4.84 -3.14 4.46
CA GLY A 293 -4.59 -2.42 5.72
C GLY A 293 -4.14 -3.33 6.87
N THR A 294 -4.56 -4.61 6.89
CA THR A 294 -4.05 -5.60 7.84
C THR A 294 -2.58 -5.89 7.57
N HIS A 295 -2.19 -6.03 6.29
CA HIS A 295 -0.80 -6.24 5.90
C HIS A 295 0.09 -5.06 6.30
N VAL A 296 -0.33 -3.85 5.99
CA VAL A 296 0.32 -2.59 6.38
C VAL A 296 0.48 -2.49 7.91
N SER A 297 -0.57 -2.84 8.66
CA SER A 297 -0.56 -2.79 10.13
C SER A 297 0.43 -3.78 10.74
N GLY A 298 0.57 -4.97 10.15
CA GLY A 298 1.55 -5.98 10.57
C GLY A 298 2.98 -5.49 10.43
N ILE A 299 3.32 -4.88 9.30
CA ILE A 299 4.66 -4.31 9.07
C ILE A 299 5.01 -3.29 10.18
N ILE A 300 4.05 -2.46 10.57
CA ILE A 300 4.27 -1.45 11.63
C ILE A 300 4.40 -2.12 13.00
N ALA A 301 3.44 -2.98 13.37
CA ALA A 301 3.22 -3.33 14.76
C ALA A 301 2.69 -4.76 15.01
N ALA A 302 2.93 -5.75 14.12
CA ALA A 302 2.72 -7.14 14.50
C ALA A 302 3.50 -7.45 15.78
N LYS A 303 2.92 -8.23 16.70
CA LYS A 303 3.44 -8.40 18.06
C LYS A 303 4.75 -9.18 18.07
N SER A 304 5.83 -8.48 18.39
CA SER A 304 7.16 -9.08 18.44
C SER A 304 7.33 -10.10 19.59
N GLY A 305 8.02 -11.21 19.29
CA GLY A 305 8.43 -12.20 20.27
C GLY A 305 7.31 -13.06 20.85
N ASN A 306 6.16 -13.15 20.20
CA ASN A 306 5.02 -13.98 20.63
C ASN A 306 5.06 -15.42 20.10
N GLY A 307 6.05 -15.75 19.24
CA GLY A 307 6.27 -17.09 18.68
C GLY A 307 5.34 -17.47 17.54
N ILE A 308 4.58 -16.52 16.98
CA ILE A 308 3.73 -16.71 15.80
C ILE A 308 4.06 -15.65 14.73
N GLY A 309 3.76 -15.97 13.47
CA GLY A 309 3.75 -15.05 12.35
C GLY A 309 5.04 -14.30 12.11
N MET A 310 5.01 -13.02 12.38
CA MET A 310 6.11 -12.10 12.10
C MET A 310 6.26 -11.04 13.19
N ASP A 311 7.42 -10.38 13.22
CA ASP A 311 7.68 -9.23 14.09
C ASP A 311 7.45 -7.92 13.32
N GLY A 312 6.63 -7.03 13.83
CA GLY A 312 6.51 -5.67 13.30
C GLY A 312 7.74 -4.82 13.66
N ILE A 313 8.05 -3.79 12.85
CA ILE A 313 9.19 -2.89 13.08
C ILE A 313 9.15 -2.25 14.48
N ALA A 314 7.95 -1.97 14.98
CA ALA A 314 7.69 -1.41 16.32
C ALA A 314 6.71 -2.29 17.12
N GLY A 315 6.76 -3.61 16.96
CA GLY A 315 5.82 -4.59 17.50
C GLY A 315 5.89 -4.86 19.00
N ASN A 316 6.74 -4.15 19.75
CA ASN A 316 7.02 -4.41 21.17
C ASN A 316 5.93 -3.90 22.15
N GLY A 317 4.70 -3.69 21.72
CA GLY A 317 3.52 -3.42 22.55
C GLY A 317 3.26 -1.95 22.93
N TYR A 318 4.18 -1.06 22.67
CA TYR A 318 4.03 0.38 22.95
C TYR A 318 3.42 1.17 21.77
N VAL A 319 3.40 0.62 20.58
CA VAL A 319 2.71 1.19 19.42
C VAL A 319 1.31 0.61 19.32
N LYS A 320 0.32 1.48 19.07
CA LYS A 320 -1.08 1.12 18.91
C LYS A 320 -1.59 1.56 17.55
N ILE A 321 -2.18 0.64 16.80
CA ILE A 321 -2.75 0.87 15.48
C ILE A 321 -4.17 1.39 15.60
N MET A 322 -4.41 2.60 15.10
CA MET A 322 -5.75 3.18 14.91
C MET A 322 -6.17 2.92 13.47
N SER A 323 -7.19 2.10 13.26
CA SER A 323 -7.70 1.83 11.91
C SER A 323 -8.59 2.97 11.43
N VAL A 324 -8.29 3.53 10.27
CA VAL A 324 -9.10 4.59 9.65
C VAL A 324 -9.43 4.18 8.22
N ARG A 325 -10.61 3.57 8.05
CA ARG A 325 -11.03 3.01 6.77
C ARG A 325 -11.50 4.11 5.82
N THR A 326 -10.88 4.20 4.65
CA THR A 326 -11.11 5.29 3.70
C THR A 326 -10.91 4.88 2.25
N VAL A 327 -10.19 3.77 2.00
CA VAL A 327 -9.79 3.31 0.69
C VAL A 327 -10.65 2.12 0.26
N PRO A 328 -11.47 2.25 -0.79
CA PRO A 328 -12.20 1.14 -1.39
C PRO A 328 -11.30 0.36 -2.37
N ASN A 329 -11.81 -0.74 -2.94
CA ASN A 329 -11.23 -1.29 -4.16
C ASN A 329 -11.51 -0.31 -5.33
N GLY A 330 -10.56 0.59 -5.58
CA GLY A 330 -10.65 1.74 -6.48
C GLY A 330 -9.99 2.97 -5.88
N ASP A 331 -10.27 4.16 -6.44
CA ASP A 331 -9.65 5.39 -5.94
C ASP A 331 -10.42 5.97 -4.74
N GLU A 332 -9.68 6.25 -3.68
CA GLU A 332 -10.15 7.00 -2.52
C GLU A 332 -10.70 8.39 -2.91
N ARG A 333 -11.66 8.89 -2.14
CA ARG A 333 -12.24 10.22 -2.38
C ARG A 333 -11.57 11.28 -1.51
N ASP A 334 -11.24 12.42 -2.10
CA ASP A 334 -10.52 13.53 -1.43
C ASP A 334 -11.19 13.98 -0.13
N LYS A 335 -12.54 14.01 -0.07
CA LYS A 335 -13.31 14.39 1.12
C LYS A 335 -13.06 13.42 2.27
N ASP A 336 -13.06 12.13 1.98
CA ASP A 336 -12.88 11.07 2.98
C ASP A 336 -11.45 11.09 3.52
N VAL A 337 -10.45 11.19 2.63
CA VAL A 337 -9.03 11.34 3.00
C VAL A 337 -8.81 12.56 3.88
N ALA A 338 -9.37 13.72 3.52
CA ALA A 338 -9.21 14.95 4.30
C ALA A 338 -9.83 14.82 5.70
N ASN A 339 -11.00 14.20 5.83
CA ASN A 339 -11.65 13.98 7.11
C ASN A 339 -10.96 12.92 7.96
N ALA A 340 -10.46 11.86 7.34
CA ALA A 340 -9.69 10.82 8.01
C ALA A 340 -8.38 11.34 8.61
N ILE A 341 -7.65 12.19 7.88
CA ILE A 341 -6.45 12.86 8.40
C ILE A 341 -6.79 13.72 9.64
N ARG A 342 -7.89 14.48 9.58
CA ARG A 342 -8.33 15.29 10.72
C ARG A 342 -8.75 14.42 11.90
N TYR A 343 -9.50 13.35 11.66
CA TYR A 343 -9.90 12.38 12.68
C TYR A 343 -8.69 11.79 13.41
N ALA A 344 -7.71 11.28 12.68
CA ALA A 344 -6.49 10.71 13.27
C ALA A 344 -5.73 11.74 14.12
N ALA A 345 -5.61 13.00 13.63
CA ALA A 345 -4.96 14.09 14.35
C ALA A 345 -5.71 14.49 15.64
N ASP A 346 -7.04 14.51 15.60
CA ASP A 346 -7.88 14.89 16.75
C ASP A 346 -7.92 13.78 17.82
N ASN A 347 -7.79 12.50 17.41
CA ASN A 347 -7.74 11.35 18.31
C ASN A 347 -6.31 10.96 18.75
N GLY A 348 -5.33 11.84 18.54
CA GLY A 348 -4.01 11.75 19.17
C GLY A 348 -3.01 10.88 18.45
N ALA A 349 -3.26 10.48 17.22
CA ALA A 349 -2.23 9.83 16.40
C ALA A 349 -1.00 10.75 16.27
N LYS A 350 0.18 10.16 16.33
CA LYS A 350 1.45 10.85 16.11
C LYS A 350 1.97 10.63 14.70
N ILE A 351 1.67 9.49 14.13
CA ILE A 351 2.05 9.09 12.78
C ILE A 351 0.76 8.65 12.07
N LEU A 352 0.63 8.97 10.79
CA LEU A 352 -0.41 8.47 9.91
C LEU A 352 0.24 7.85 8.68
N ASN A 353 0.05 6.54 8.51
CA ASN A 353 0.48 5.84 7.31
C ASN A 353 -0.62 5.91 6.25
N MET A 354 -0.25 6.25 5.02
CA MET A 354 -1.10 6.40 3.85
C MET A 354 -0.52 5.61 2.69
N SER A 355 -0.89 4.32 2.59
CA SER A 355 -0.40 3.39 1.58
C SER A 355 -1.32 3.34 0.35
N PHE A 356 -1.65 4.48 -0.21
CA PHE A 356 -2.53 4.64 -1.37
C PHE A 356 -2.14 5.86 -2.20
N GLY A 357 -2.78 5.99 -3.36
CA GLY A 357 -2.66 7.17 -4.19
C GLY A 357 -3.37 7.00 -5.54
N LYS A 358 -3.54 8.11 -6.26
CA LYS A 358 -4.28 8.17 -7.51
C LYS A 358 -3.74 9.25 -8.46
N ALA A 359 -4.11 9.12 -9.74
CA ALA A 359 -3.66 10.04 -10.79
C ALA A 359 -4.37 11.41 -10.76
N TYR A 360 -5.59 11.45 -10.28
CA TYR A 360 -6.45 12.65 -10.31
C TYR A 360 -6.97 12.98 -8.91
N SER A 361 -7.02 14.28 -8.57
CA SER A 361 -7.56 14.78 -7.29
C SER A 361 -8.25 16.12 -7.54
N PRO A 362 -9.55 16.10 -7.94
CA PRO A 362 -10.28 17.33 -8.27
C PRO A 362 -10.48 18.27 -7.07
N ASP A 363 -10.55 17.69 -5.87
CA ASP A 363 -10.73 18.44 -4.61
C ASP A 363 -9.41 18.49 -3.79
N LYS A 364 -8.25 18.43 -4.44
CA LYS A 364 -6.90 18.41 -3.79
C LYS A 364 -6.70 19.47 -2.71
N GLN A 365 -7.37 20.63 -2.84
CA GLN A 365 -7.23 21.72 -1.87
C GLN A 365 -7.67 21.30 -0.46
N ILE A 366 -8.75 20.52 -0.33
CA ILE A 366 -9.21 20.08 0.99
C ILE A 366 -8.25 19.08 1.64
N VAL A 367 -7.54 18.29 0.84
CA VAL A 367 -6.49 17.38 1.30
C VAL A 367 -5.26 18.16 1.74
N TRP A 368 -4.84 19.18 0.97
CA TRP A 368 -3.75 20.07 1.38
C TRP A 368 -4.08 20.83 2.67
N ASP A 369 -5.33 21.27 2.84
CA ASP A 369 -5.76 21.91 4.09
C ASP A 369 -5.77 20.91 5.27
N ALA A 370 -6.04 19.63 5.02
CA ALA A 370 -5.90 18.58 6.02
C ALA A 370 -4.41 18.30 6.36
N PHE A 371 -3.50 18.35 5.40
CA PHE A 371 -2.05 18.26 5.64
C PHE A 371 -1.55 19.41 6.55
N LYS A 372 -1.97 20.64 6.25
CA LYS A 372 -1.66 21.81 7.11
C LYS A 372 -2.26 21.68 8.51
N TYR A 373 -3.45 21.10 8.60
CA TYR A 373 -4.09 20.82 9.89
C TYR A 373 -3.29 19.77 10.69
N ALA A 374 -2.91 18.67 10.04
CA ALA A 374 -2.06 17.64 10.62
C ALA A 374 -0.73 18.20 11.13
N GLU A 375 -0.06 19.07 10.36
CA GLU A 375 1.16 19.75 10.78
C GLU A 375 0.96 20.57 12.05
N LYS A 376 -0.12 21.37 12.12
CA LYS A 376 -0.46 22.15 13.33
C LYS A 376 -0.71 21.28 14.56
N LYS A 377 -1.24 20.08 14.37
CA LYS A 377 -1.48 19.09 15.43
C LYS A 377 -0.22 18.28 15.78
N GLY A 378 0.86 18.43 15.02
CA GLY A 378 2.11 17.70 15.22
C GLY A 378 2.03 16.23 14.78
N LEU A 379 1.15 15.91 13.82
CA LEU A 379 1.03 14.61 13.18
C LEU A 379 2.06 14.48 12.04
N LEU A 380 2.81 13.40 11.98
CA LEU A 380 3.70 13.05 10.88
C LEU A 380 2.92 12.17 9.88
N LEU A 381 2.87 12.59 8.63
CA LEU A 381 2.25 11.86 7.53
C LEU A 381 3.34 11.09 6.77
N ILE A 382 3.12 9.80 6.53
CA ILE A 382 4.02 8.96 5.75
C ILE A 382 3.20 8.32 4.64
N LYS A 383 3.61 8.53 3.38
CA LYS A 383 2.85 8.11 2.22
C LYS A 383 3.69 7.31 1.23
N ALA A 384 3.04 6.38 0.55
CA ALA A 384 3.60 5.65 -0.56
C ALA A 384 3.85 6.58 -1.78
N ALA A 385 4.90 6.28 -2.56
CA ALA A 385 5.21 7.02 -3.78
C ALA A 385 4.34 6.62 -4.99
N GLY A 386 3.77 5.40 -4.98
CA GLY A 386 3.04 4.78 -6.09
C GLY A 386 3.86 3.72 -6.83
N ASN A 387 3.20 2.95 -7.70
CA ASN A 387 3.73 1.72 -8.28
C ASN A 387 3.72 1.71 -9.83
N GLU A 388 3.71 2.87 -10.46
CA GLU A 388 3.60 3.02 -11.92
C GLU A 388 4.95 3.10 -12.62
N ASN A 389 6.08 3.05 -11.87
CA ASN A 389 7.44 3.21 -12.39
C ASN A 389 7.67 4.54 -13.10
N VAL A 390 7.08 5.61 -12.61
CA VAL A 390 7.18 6.95 -13.19
C VAL A 390 7.96 7.91 -12.30
N ASN A 391 8.50 8.98 -12.91
CA ASN A 391 9.08 10.09 -12.18
C ASN A 391 7.97 11.04 -11.70
N ILE A 392 7.67 11.02 -10.40
CA ILE A 392 6.62 11.87 -9.82
C ILE A 392 7.04 13.34 -9.60
N ASP A 393 8.24 13.72 -10.02
CA ASP A 393 8.58 15.13 -10.22
C ASP A 393 7.97 15.69 -11.52
N ASP A 394 7.68 14.81 -12.49
CA ASP A 394 7.13 15.15 -13.81
C ASP A 394 5.66 14.76 -13.93
N GLU A 395 5.27 13.60 -13.38
CA GLU A 395 3.90 13.07 -13.38
C GLU A 395 3.33 13.09 -11.95
N ILE A 396 2.40 14.03 -11.70
CA ILE A 396 1.87 14.22 -10.34
C ILE A 396 1.06 13.00 -9.89
N HIS A 397 1.44 12.45 -8.73
CA HIS A 397 0.73 11.38 -8.05
C HIS A 397 0.11 11.92 -6.74
N PHE A 398 -1.20 11.80 -6.59
CA PHE A 398 -1.93 12.34 -5.43
C PHE A 398 -2.07 11.31 -4.30
N PRO A 399 -2.16 11.78 -3.02
CA PRO A 399 -2.02 13.17 -2.61
C PRO A 399 -0.57 13.67 -2.75
N THR A 400 -0.38 14.80 -3.44
CA THR A 400 0.94 15.42 -3.57
C THR A 400 1.22 16.38 -2.42
N VAL A 401 2.50 16.51 -2.06
CA VAL A 401 2.98 17.44 -1.03
C VAL A 401 3.25 18.85 -1.56
N TYR A 402 3.19 19.05 -2.87
CA TYR A 402 3.42 20.34 -3.52
C TYR A 402 2.12 20.90 -4.07
N ASP A 403 1.91 22.21 -3.86
CA ASP A 403 0.79 22.92 -4.48
C ASP A 403 1.04 23.20 -5.98
N ASP A 404 0.05 23.79 -6.66
CA ASP A 404 0.13 24.10 -8.10
C ASP A 404 1.26 25.11 -8.47
N LYS A 405 1.93 25.70 -7.48
CA LYS A 405 3.09 26.58 -7.63
C LYS A 405 4.40 25.89 -7.30
N GLY A 406 4.36 24.59 -6.97
CA GLY A 406 5.52 23.82 -6.54
C GLY A 406 6.00 24.16 -5.13
N VAL A 407 5.14 24.74 -4.28
CA VAL A 407 5.45 25.03 -2.88
C VAL A 407 4.99 23.88 -2.00
N GLU A 408 5.87 23.41 -1.11
CA GLU A 408 5.54 22.36 -0.14
C GLU A 408 4.43 22.83 0.82
N VAL A 409 3.31 22.10 0.88
CA VAL A 409 2.12 22.48 1.66
C VAL A 409 2.22 22.12 3.14
N SER A 410 3.07 21.15 3.48
CA SER A 410 3.33 20.71 4.86
C SER A 410 4.73 20.12 5.01
N LYS A 411 5.40 20.49 6.10
CA LYS A 411 6.76 20.01 6.44
C LYS A 411 6.76 18.63 7.11
N ASN A 412 5.59 18.12 7.48
CA ASN A 412 5.43 16.88 8.22
C ASN A 412 4.98 15.72 7.32
N VAL A 413 5.41 15.69 6.06
CA VAL A 413 5.10 14.59 5.13
C VAL A 413 6.41 13.93 4.70
N ILE A 414 6.41 12.59 4.63
CA ILE A 414 7.49 11.78 4.06
C ILE A 414 6.90 10.93 2.95
N THR A 415 7.45 11.01 1.75
CA THR A 415 7.10 10.16 0.61
C THR A 415 8.13 9.04 0.46
N VAL A 416 7.65 7.80 0.36
CA VAL A 416 8.48 6.59 0.45
C VAL A 416 8.43 5.79 -0.83
N GLY A 417 9.61 5.55 -1.44
CA GLY A 417 9.82 4.60 -2.54
C GLY A 417 10.17 3.21 -2.00
N ALA A 418 10.01 2.18 -2.84
CA ALA A 418 10.29 0.79 -2.48
C ALA A 418 11.66 0.33 -2.96
N ASN A 419 12.43 -0.32 -2.08
CA ASN A 419 13.63 -1.06 -2.46
C ASN A 419 13.43 -2.58 -2.35
N THR A 420 14.33 -3.30 -3.01
CA THR A 420 14.41 -4.78 -3.04
C THR A 420 15.57 -5.29 -2.17
N MET A 421 15.67 -6.61 -2.01
CA MET A 421 16.83 -7.30 -1.45
C MET A 421 18.05 -7.30 -2.40
N ASP A 422 17.82 -7.11 -3.70
CA ASP A 422 18.86 -7.15 -4.73
C ASP A 422 19.58 -5.80 -4.80
N ASN A 423 20.85 -5.78 -4.42
CA ASN A 423 21.67 -4.56 -4.44
C ASN A 423 21.99 -4.05 -5.84
N ASP A 424 21.98 -4.91 -6.85
CA ASP A 424 22.23 -4.55 -8.24
C ASP A 424 20.98 -3.89 -8.88
N ASN A 425 19.79 -4.26 -8.38
CA ASN A 425 18.49 -3.72 -8.75
C ASN A 425 17.78 -3.15 -7.52
N LEU A 426 18.45 -2.28 -6.77
CA LEU A 426 18.01 -1.84 -5.44
C LEU A 426 16.63 -1.17 -5.44
N ARG A 427 16.31 -0.29 -6.41
CA ARG A 427 14.95 0.25 -6.56
C ARG A 427 14.04 -0.83 -7.14
N ALA A 428 12.92 -1.11 -6.49
CA ALA A 428 11.91 -2.01 -7.04
C ALA A 428 11.41 -1.46 -8.40
N SER A 429 11.31 -2.35 -9.39
CA SER A 429 11.00 -1.97 -10.78
C SER A 429 9.69 -1.21 -10.94
N PHE A 430 8.71 -1.49 -10.08
CA PHE A 430 7.43 -0.80 -10.05
C PHE A 430 7.48 0.55 -9.33
N SER A 431 8.45 0.76 -8.42
CA SER A 431 8.43 1.95 -7.55
C SER A 431 8.51 3.24 -8.31
N ASN A 432 7.59 4.15 -8.06
CA ASN A 432 7.74 5.55 -8.44
C ASN A 432 8.97 6.15 -7.78
N PHE A 433 9.52 7.17 -8.42
CA PHE A 433 10.74 7.85 -8.00
C PHE A 433 10.64 9.35 -8.32
N GLY A 434 11.55 10.15 -7.76
CA GLY A 434 11.62 11.58 -8.03
C GLY A 434 12.62 12.25 -7.11
N LYS A 435 13.50 13.05 -7.69
CA LYS A 435 14.59 13.73 -6.97
C LYS A 435 14.10 14.71 -5.91
N LYS A 436 12.89 15.26 -6.10
CA LYS A 436 12.26 16.22 -5.20
C LYS A 436 11.11 15.59 -4.42
N SER A 437 10.36 14.70 -5.05
CA SER A 437 9.06 14.23 -4.57
C SER A 437 9.11 12.91 -3.81
N VAL A 438 10.22 12.15 -3.89
CA VAL A 438 10.46 10.96 -3.06
C VAL A 438 11.54 11.26 -2.04
N ASP A 439 11.19 11.22 -0.76
CA ASP A 439 12.12 11.56 0.32
C ASP A 439 13.15 10.46 0.57
N VAL A 440 12.71 9.20 0.70
CA VAL A 440 13.51 8.06 1.15
C VAL A 440 12.99 6.76 0.54
N PHE A 441 13.84 5.75 0.41
CA PHE A 441 13.46 4.39 0.09
C PHE A 441 13.39 3.52 1.34
N ALA A 442 12.58 2.46 1.27
CA ALA A 442 12.47 1.44 2.31
C ALA A 442 12.11 0.07 1.70
N PRO A 443 12.36 -1.06 2.41
CA PRO A 443 11.92 -2.38 1.99
C PRO A 443 10.46 -2.42 1.57
N GLY A 444 10.20 -2.83 0.32
CA GLY A 444 8.85 -2.84 -0.25
C GLY A 444 8.60 -3.94 -1.27
N ASN A 445 9.56 -4.86 -1.48
CA ASN A 445 9.41 -5.99 -2.38
C ASN A 445 9.42 -7.29 -1.60
N GLU A 446 8.42 -8.17 -1.82
CA GLU A 446 8.28 -9.45 -1.13
C GLU A 446 8.31 -9.30 0.41
N ILE A 447 7.47 -8.42 0.94
CA ILE A 447 7.38 -8.18 2.37
C ILE A 447 6.33 -9.10 2.99
N TYR A 448 6.79 -9.98 3.88
CA TYR A 448 5.92 -10.89 4.63
C TYR A 448 5.23 -10.15 5.77
N SER A 449 3.89 -10.24 5.83
CA SER A 449 3.10 -9.59 6.88
C SER A 449 1.75 -10.26 7.10
N THR A 450 1.02 -9.79 8.11
CA THR A 450 -0.32 -10.25 8.48
C THR A 450 -1.33 -9.93 7.38
N VAL A 451 -2.22 -10.88 7.10
CA VAL A 451 -3.44 -10.68 6.29
C VAL A 451 -4.63 -11.26 7.04
N PRO A 452 -5.88 -10.94 6.69
CA PRO A 452 -7.03 -11.51 7.37
C PRO A 452 -7.00 -13.04 7.43
N ASN A 453 -7.54 -13.61 8.53
CA ASN A 453 -7.57 -15.06 8.72
C ASN A 453 -8.21 -15.81 7.53
N LYS A 454 -9.21 -15.18 6.88
CA LYS A 454 -9.84 -15.73 5.67
C LYS A 454 -8.89 -15.82 4.48
N ASP A 455 -7.82 -15.04 4.46
CA ASP A 455 -6.84 -14.92 3.38
C ASP A 455 -5.51 -15.65 3.68
N GLY A 456 -5.46 -16.42 4.77
CA GLY A 456 -4.33 -17.29 5.14
C GLY A 456 -3.43 -16.77 6.25
N GLU A 457 -3.83 -15.74 6.98
CA GLU A 457 -3.15 -15.11 8.13
C GLU A 457 -1.87 -14.32 7.79
N TYR A 458 -1.05 -14.79 6.85
CA TYR A 458 0.21 -14.14 6.45
C TYR A 458 0.48 -14.33 4.96
N LYS A 459 1.02 -13.29 4.31
CA LYS A 459 1.35 -13.31 2.89
C LYS A 459 2.52 -12.38 2.60
N ASN A 460 3.28 -12.66 1.53
CA ASN A 460 4.21 -11.71 0.93
C ASN A 460 3.44 -10.77 0.00
N GLU A 461 3.69 -9.47 0.12
CA GLU A 461 3.18 -8.46 -0.80
C GLU A 461 4.31 -7.52 -1.25
N SER A 462 4.13 -6.91 -2.42
CA SER A 462 5.10 -5.99 -2.99
C SER A 462 4.42 -4.67 -3.37
N GLY A 463 5.05 -3.54 -3.00
CA GLY A 463 4.54 -2.22 -3.31
C GLY A 463 5.23 -1.13 -2.49
N THR A 464 5.12 0.10 -2.94
CA THR A 464 5.44 1.26 -2.09
C THR A 464 4.49 1.35 -0.89
N SER A 465 3.34 0.67 -0.97
CA SER A 465 2.42 0.43 0.13
C SER A 465 3.02 -0.37 1.29
N MET A 466 4.02 -1.22 1.03
CA MET A 466 4.75 -1.98 2.05
C MET A 466 5.98 -1.21 2.54
N ALA A 467 6.57 -0.37 1.70
CA ALA A 467 7.69 0.50 2.08
C ALA A 467 7.28 1.64 3.03
N SER A 468 6.13 2.26 2.81
CA SER A 468 5.59 3.32 3.68
C SER A 468 5.44 2.88 5.14
N PRO A 469 4.79 1.74 5.46
CA PRO A 469 4.67 1.27 6.84
C PRO A 469 6.01 0.85 7.48
N VAL A 470 7.02 0.44 6.70
CA VAL A 470 8.38 0.24 7.25
C VAL A 470 8.91 1.55 7.80
N VAL A 471 8.79 2.66 7.04
CA VAL A 471 9.22 3.99 7.52
C VAL A 471 8.36 4.44 8.71
N ALA A 472 7.05 4.17 8.69
CA ALA A 472 6.14 4.47 9.81
C ALA A 472 6.53 3.69 11.08
N GLY A 473 6.92 2.42 10.95
CA GLY A 473 7.43 1.60 12.04
C GLY A 473 8.74 2.15 12.61
N VAL A 474 9.68 2.54 11.75
CA VAL A 474 10.95 3.17 12.21
C VAL A 474 10.68 4.51 12.90
N ALA A 475 9.79 5.34 12.34
CA ALA A 475 9.37 6.59 12.99
C ALA A 475 8.75 6.34 14.37
N ALA A 476 7.87 5.34 14.47
CA ALA A 476 7.21 4.97 15.72
C ALA A 476 8.21 4.44 16.76
N LEU A 477 9.16 3.58 16.34
CA LEU A 477 10.25 3.09 17.19
C LEU A 477 11.04 4.24 17.79
N VAL A 478 11.48 5.19 16.96
CA VAL A 478 12.25 6.35 17.40
C VAL A 478 11.41 7.24 18.32
N TRP A 479 10.22 7.61 17.88
CA TRP A 479 9.41 8.62 18.60
C TRP A 479 8.90 8.12 19.94
N ALA A 480 8.54 6.83 20.05
CA ALA A 480 8.14 6.24 21.32
C ALA A 480 9.24 6.35 22.39
N HIS A 481 10.49 6.18 22.01
CA HIS A 481 11.64 6.26 22.94
C HIS A 481 12.15 7.70 23.19
N TYR A 482 11.78 8.64 22.32
CA TYR A 482 12.14 10.05 22.43
C TYR A 482 10.89 10.96 22.31
N PRO A 483 9.92 10.84 23.23
CA PRO A 483 8.58 11.42 23.08
C PRO A 483 8.52 12.95 23.10
N LYS A 484 9.61 13.63 23.47
CA LYS A 484 9.71 15.10 23.45
C LYS A 484 10.20 15.66 22.11
N LEU A 485 10.59 14.81 21.16
CA LEU A 485 10.87 15.22 19.79
C LEU A 485 9.58 15.58 19.07
N THR A 486 9.66 16.53 18.16
CA THR A 486 8.52 16.95 17.33
C THR A 486 8.44 16.10 16.05
N ALA A 487 7.31 16.14 15.33
CA ALA A 487 7.17 15.50 14.03
C ALA A 487 8.28 15.92 13.05
N THR A 488 8.61 17.20 13.02
CA THR A 488 9.70 17.74 12.18
C THR A 488 11.07 17.18 12.60
N ASP A 489 11.32 17.00 13.91
CA ASP A 489 12.55 16.37 14.39
C ASP A 489 12.64 14.91 13.94
N ILE A 490 11.52 14.17 14.00
CA ILE A 490 11.46 12.78 13.55
C ILE A 490 11.69 12.70 12.02
N LYS A 491 11.02 13.53 11.22
CA LYS A 491 11.29 13.61 9.76
C LYS A 491 12.77 13.87 9.50
N GLN A 492 13.36 14.88 10.15
CA GLN A 492 14.78 15.21 9.99
C GLN A 492 15.67 14.01 10.33
N ILE A 493 15.42 13.34 11.46
CA ILE A 493 16.20 12.17 11.91
C ILE A 493 16.16 11.07 10.85
N LEU A 494 14.96 10.71 10.35
CA LEU A 494 14.83 9.65 9.37
C LEU A 494 15.55 9.97 8.06
N LEU A 495 15.47 11.21 7.58
CA LEU A 495 16.09 11.61 6.32
C LEU A 495 17.62 11.79 6.43
N GLU A 496 18.15 12.19 7.57
CA GLU A 496 19.60 12.38 7.78
C GLU A 496 20.33 11.08 8.15
N SER A 497 19.61 10.02 8.54
CA SER A 497 20.18 8.77 9.05
C SER A 497 20.14 7.59 8.07
N VAL A 498 19.90 7.82 6.79
CA VAL A 498 19.77 6.78 5.77
C VAL A 498 21.07 6.04 5.46
N ASN A 499 20.96 4.83 4.93
CA ASN A 499 22.02 4.13 4.21
C ASN A 499 22.02 4.61 2.76
N LYS A 500 22.98 5.47 2.40
CA LYS A 500 23.08 6.02 1.04
C LYS A 500 23.52 4.96 0.05
N ASN A 501 22.95 5.04 -1.17
CA ASN A 501 23.37 4.22 -2.31
C ASN A 501 23.44 5.10 -3.58
N PRO A 502 24.50 5.00 -4.39
CA PRO A 502 24.62 5.77 -5.64
C PRO A 502 23.43 5.62 -6.58
N ALA A 503 22.83 4.41 -6.67
CA ALA A 503 21.67 4.14 -7.52
C ALA A 503 20.42 4.96 -7.13
N LEU A 504 20.33 5.45 -5.90
CA LEU A 504 19.18 6.22 -5.40
C LEU A 504 19.42 7.74 -5.38
N THR A 505 20.65 8.18 -5.71
CA THR A 505 21.08 9.59 -5.55
C THR A 505 20.25 10.57 -6.39
N ASP A 506 19.93 10.22 -7.62
CA ASP A 506 19.22 11.08 -8.56
C ASP A 506 17.70 10.82 -8.61
N ILE A 507 17.20 9.91 -7.78
CA ILE A 507 15.81 9.47 -7.79
C ILE A 507 15.10 9.61 -6.42
N SER A 508 15.78 10.22 -5.45
CA SER A 508 15.17 10.62 -4.16
C SER A 508 15.93 11.78 -3.51
N VAL A 509 15.29 12.46 -2.57
CA VAL A 509 15.88 13.57 -1.80
C VAL A 509 17.13 13.11 -1.06
N THR A 510 17.02 11.99 -0.33
CA THR A 510 18.11 11.48 0.51
C THR A 510 19.14 10.65 -0.24
N GLY A 511 18.80 10.06 -1.37
CA GLY A 511 19.66 9.09 -2.07
C GLY A 511 19.94 7.84 -1.24
N GLY A 512 18.99 7.38 -0.41
CA GLY A 512 19.24 6.26 0.48
C GLY A 512 18.00 5.55 1.01
N VAL A 513 18.25 4.46 1.74
CA VAL A 513 17.28 3.60 2.43
C VAL A 513 17.27 3.93 3.92
N VAL A 514 16.10 4.00 4.54
CA VAL A 514 15.93 4.28 5.97
C VAL A 514 16.67 3.24 6.83
N ASP A 515 17.27 3.68 7.95
CA ASP A 515 17.96 2.82 8.89
C ASP A 515 17.59 3.17 10.33
N ALA A 516 16.94 2.24 11.02
CA ALA A 516 16.46 2.45 12.39
C ALA A 516 17.60 2.62 13.39
N TYR A 517 18.73 1.91 13.23
CA TYR A 517 19.85 2.01 14.14
C TYR A 517 20.53 3.39 14.06
N LYS A 518 20.79 3.88 12.85
CA LYS A 518 21.32 5.24 12.66
C LYS A 518 20.32 6.30 13.14
N ALA A 519 19.02 6.05 12.92
CA ALA A 519 17.95 6.95 13.38
C ALA A 519 17.93 7.09 14.91
N VAL A 520 17.98 5.99 15.67
CA VAL A 520 18.01 6.07 17.15
C VAL A 520 19.31 6.68 17.68
N GLN A 521 20.44 6.49 16.99
CA GLN A 521 21.70 7.16 17.35
C GLN A 521 21.62 8.67 17.17
N LEU A 522 21.04 9.13 16.04
CA LEU A 522 20.86 10.55 15.77
C LEU A 522 19.83 11.17 16.74
N ALA A 523 18.73 10.45 17.00
CA ALA A 523 17.72 10.85 17.97
C ALA A 523 18.32 11.05 19.37
N GLU A 524 19.18 10.15 19.83
CA GLU A 524 19.88 10.29 21.12
C GLU A 524 20.73 11.56 21.15
N LYS A 525 21.52 11.82 20.11
CA LYS A 525 22.34 13.04 20.01
C LYS A 525 21.49 14.31 20.05
N MET A 526 20.42 14.37 19.28
CA MET A 526 19.51 15.52 19.23
C MET A 526 18.79 15.71 20.57
N TYR A 527 18.33 14.64 21.19
CA TYR A 527 17.63 14.65 22.47
C TYR A 527 18.52 15.21 23.59
N VAL A 528 19.77 14.77 23.63
CA VAL A 528 20.77 15.27 24.60
C VAL A 528 21.13 16.72 24.31
N ALA A 529 21.38 17.07 23.04
CA ALA A 529 21.75 18.44 22.64
C ALA A 529 20.66 19.46 22.97
N LYS A 530 19.40 19.10 22.75
CA LYS A 530 18.24 19.94 23.11
C LYS A 530 17.95 19.98 24.61
N LYS A 531 18.71 19.26 25.44
CA LYS A 531 18.46 19.08 26.89
C LYS A 531 17.02 18.60 27.17
N LEU A 532 16.50 17.78 26.33
CA LEU A 532 15.14 17.20 26.43
C LEU A 532 15.21 15.98 27.39
N LYS A 533 15.52 16.21 28.63
CA LYS A 533 15.63 15.17 29.67
C LYS A 533 14.30 14.80 30.29
#